data_4cbead7e0ef1be8a6c8de34abcf95b31
#
_entry.id   4cbead7e0ef1be8a6c8de34abcf95b31
#
_cell.length_a   1.000
_cell.length_b   1.000
_cell.length_c   1.000
_cell.angle_alpha   90.00
_cell.angle_beta   90.00
_cell.angle_gamma   90.00
#
_symmetry.space_group_name_H-M   'P 1'
#
loop_
_entity.id
_entity.type
_entity.pdbx_description
1 polymer ?
#
loop_
_entity_poly.entity_id
_entity_poly.type
_entity_poly.pdbx_seq_one_letter_code
_entity_poly.pdbx_strand_id
1 'polypeptide(L)'
;MITDSTITRRSFISGGAALALTASSVVSSPRAAERRLRMALVGTGARGSFTWGQEVVEGYGDVVEIVGLCDINRKRVEAAKKLIGTNAPSFVDFDRMIKETRPDTVVVTTVDATHAHYIVRALELGCDVMTEKPLCTDEEQCLSILDAQRKSGKKVTVTFNARHDPEAKKVKELLMEKAVGDVISVDFHEYLDTSHGADYFRRWHRLKENSGTLLVHKASHHFDLANWWLDSTPVEVTAFGDLKFYGRNNSFRNTHCRVCPFKQQCKFYWDVTQNQSYVKLYVDCESEDGYLRDGCVWREDINIYDTMSVVVKYENGVFLNYTANTYLPFEGQAISINGRRGRLDYNEFGGGGFGNKGLRLTRSFGKSEVIQDLEARRAGGHGGADTSLHDLIFRGSQGSDPLGLRADLRAGARSSLIGIAAYRSIERGGQTVRIKDLVKL
;
A
#
# COMPACT_ATOMS: atom_id res chain seq x y z
N MET A 1 75.42 -15.02 -11.80
CA MET A 1 75.85 -16.21 -12.60
C MET A 1 74.66 -16.50 -13.53
N ILE A 2 74.62 -15.92 -14.78
CA ILE A 2 75.20 -16.47 -15.99
C ILE A 2 74.65 -17.89 -16.18
N THR A 3 73.83 -18.18 -17.22
CA THR A 3 73.96 -18.11 -18.70
C THR A 3 72.59 -18.39 -19.32
N ASP A 4 72.04 -17.68 -20.20
CA ASP A 4 72.18 -17.50 -21.66
C ASP A 4 72.42 -18.75 -22.48
N SER A 5 71.49 -19.05 -23.40
CA SER A 5 71.81 -19.65 -24.70
C SER A 5 70.61 -19.56 -25.67
N THR A 6 70.83 -18.76 -26.67
CA THR A 6 70.20 -18.58 -27.97
C THR A 6 70.30 -19.82 -28.88
N ILE A 7 69.62 -19.70 -30.08
CA ILE A 7 69.78 -20.39 -31.40
C ILE A 7 68.58 -21.28 -31.75
N THR A 8 67.97 -21.34 -32.93
CA THR A 8 68.10 -20.67 -34.26
C THR A 8 66.83 -20.96 -35.08
N ARG A 9 66.61 -20.16 -36.12
CA ARG A 9 65.62 -20.34 -37.19
C ARG A 9 65.92 -21.56 -38.07
N ARG A 10 64.88 -22.25 -38.53
CA ARG A 10 64.85 -22.79 -39.89
C ARG A 10 63.41 -22.85 -40.42
N SER A 11 63.29 -22.26 -41.59
CA SER A 11 62.16 -22.21 -42.50
C SER A 11 61.83 -23.56 -43.08
N PHE A 12 60.53 -23.85 -43.30
CA PHE A 12 60.10 -24.69 -44.43
C PHE A 12 58.76 -24.15 -45.00
N ILE A 13 58.78 -24.06 -46.27
CA ILE A 13 57.75 -23.50 -47.15
C ILE A 13 56.80 -24.60 -47.57
N SER A 14 55.57 -24.21 -47.82
CA SER A 14 54.57 -24.66 -48.81
C SER A 14 53.40 -25.49 -48.34
N GLY A 15 52.24 -25.02 -48.79
CA GLY A 15 50.99 -25.75 -48.77
C GLY A 15 49.79 -24.85 -48.60
N GLY A 16 49.37 -24.12 -49.62
CA GLY A 16 48.17 -23.26 -49.59
C GLY A 16 46.91 -24.11 -49.58
N ALA A 17 46.03 -23.78 -48.68
CA ALA A 17 44.60 -24.06 -48.78
C ALA A 17 43.85 -22.84 -48.28
N ALA A 18 43.26 -22.12 -49.24
CA ALA A 18 42.39 -20.98 -48.94
C ALA A 18 41.07 -21.47 -48.29
N LEU A 19 40.95 -21.34 -46.98
CA LEU A 19 39.67 -21.45 -46.29
C LEU A 19 38.93 -20.11 -46.43
N ALA A 20 37.90 -20.07 -47.27
CA ALA A 20 36.94 -19.00 -47.32
C ALA A 20 36.15 -18.96 -46.00
N LEU A 21 36.50 -18.02 -45.12
CA LEU A 21 35.68 -17.67 -43.96
C LEU A 21 34.44 -16.94 -44.46
N THR A 22 33.33 -17.66 -44.62
CA THR A 22 32.01 -17.07 -44.75
C THR A 22 31.67 -16.45 -43.39
N ALA A 23 31.83 -15.14 -43.24
CA ALA A 23 31.29 -14.40 -42.14
C ALA A 23 29.77 -14.47 -42.22
N SER A 24 29.15 -15.41 -41.50
CA SER A 24 27.72 -15.40 -41.22
C SER A 24 27.46 -14.19 -40.36
N SER A 25 27.04 -13.09 -40.98
CA SER A 25 26.42 -11.98 -40.26
C SER A 25 25.16 -12.53 -39.57
N VAL A 26 25.24 -12.78 -38.27
CA VAL A 26 24.08 -12.98 -37.43
C VAL A 26 23.33 -11.66 -37.44
N VAL A 27 22.39 -11.53 -38.38
CA VAL A 27 21.37 -10.49 -38.30
C VAL A 27 20.56 -10.80 -37.06
N SER A 28 20.88 -10.15 -35.93
CA SER A 28 20.02 -10.14 -34.78
C SER A 28 18.70 -9.53 -35.23
N SER A 29 17.69 -10.39 -35.39
CA SER A 29 16.31 -9.94 -35.58
C SER A 29 16.00 -8.91 -34.50
N PRO A 30 15.43 -7.73 -34.83
CA PRO A 30 15.00 -6.80 -33.81
C PRO A 30 14.03 -7.54 -32.91
N ARG A 31 14.39 -7.65 -31.62
CA ARG A 31 13.51 -8.18 -30.59
C ARG A 31 12.19 -7.41 -30.73
N ALA A 32 11.11 -8.11 -31.05
CA ALA A 32 9.80 -7.49 -31.14
C ALA A 32 9.63 -6.66 -29.90
N ALA A 33 9.35 -5.36 -30.04
CA ALA A 33 9.14 -4.47 -28.90
C ALA A 33 8.09 -5.14 -28.03
N GLU A 34 8.46 -5.48 -26.80
CA GLU A 34 7.55 -6.12 -25.86
C GLU A 34 6.33 -5.19 -25.70
N ARG A 35 5.12 -5.74 -25.90
CA ARG A 35 3.88 -4.96 -25.83
C ARG A 35 3.76 -4.35 -24.43
N ARG A 36 3.62 -3.02 -24.35
CA ARG A 36 3.35 -2.34 -23.07
C ARG A 36 2.07 -2.85 -22.44
N LEU A 37 2.07 -2.94 -21.09
CA LEU A 37 0.89 -3.25 -20.30
C LEU A 37 -0.13 -2.12 -20.48
N ARG A 38 -1.34 -2.44 -20.91
CA ARG A 38 -2.45 -1.49 -21.08
C ARG A 38 -3.19 -1.35 -19.76
N MET A 39 -3.05 -0.23 -19.10
CA MET A 39 -3.58 0.05 -17.77
C MET A 39 -4.70 1.09 -17.84
N ALA A 40 -5.86 0.80 -17.25
CA ALA A 40 -6.90 1.79 -17.01
C ALA A 40 -6.93 2.15 -15.51
N LEU A 41 -7.25 3.40 -15.20
CA LEU A 41 -7.30 3.92 -13.83
C LEU A 41 -8.72 4.37 -13.49
N VAL A 42 -9.27 3.88 -12.39
CA VAL A 42 -10.54 4.33 -11.82
C VAL A 42 -10.34 4.94 -10.44
N GLY A 43 -10.90 6.17 -10.26
CA GLY A 43 -10.66 7.00 -9.09
C GLY A 43 -9.45 7.92 -9.28
N THR A 44 -9.69 9.15 -9.78
CA THR A 44 -8.63 10.10 -10.12
C THR A 44 -8.41 11.16 -9.03
N GLY A 45 -8.57 10.77 -7.77
CA GLY A 45 -8.12 11.55 -6.61
C GLY A 45 -6.59 11.64 -6.53
N ALA A 46 -6.06 12.19 -5.44
CA ALA A 46 -4.60 12.39 -5.28
C ALA A 46 -3.80 11.08 -5.47
N ARG A 47 -4.22 9.96 -4.86
CA ARG A 47 -3.52 8.67 -4.97
C ARG A 47 -3.51 8.16 -6.42
N GLY A 48 -4.66 8.21 -7.10
CA GLY A 48 -4.77 7.82 -8.50
C GLY A 48 -3.97 8.74 -9.43
N SER A 49 -4.07 10.07 -9.22
CA SER A 49 -3.41 11.04 -10.13
C SER A 49 -1.90 11.07 -9.97
N PHE A 50 -1.38 11.07 -8.73
CA PHE A 50 0.07 11.18 -8.52
C PHE A 50 0.76 9.84 -8.59
N THR A 51 0.41 8.89 -7.72
CA THR A 51 1.14 7.62 -7.60
C THR A 51 0.89 6.71 -8.80
N TRP A 52 -0.38 6.46 -9.16
CA TRP A 52 -0.72 5.54 -10.25
C TRP A 52 -0.79 6.20 -11.62
N GLY A 53 -0.88 7.53 -11.66
CA GLY A 53 -0.88 8.31 -12.90
C GLY A 53 0.50 8.86 -13.23
N GLN A 54 0.88 9.96 -12.57
CA GLN A 54 2.08 10.73 -12.89
C GLN A 54 3.36 9.90 -12.72
N GLU A 55 3.57 9.26 -11.55
CA GLU A 55 4.77 8.46 -11.31
C GLU A 55 4.89 7.29 -12.30
N VAL A 56 3.75 6.69 -12.72
CA VAL A 56 3.77 5.61 -13.71
C VAL A 56 4.11 6.13 -15.11
N VAL A 57 3.55 7.25 -15.54
CA VAL A 57 3.89 7.86 -16.83
C VAL A 57 5.35 8.26 -16.89
N GLU A 58 5.87 8.88 -15.84
CA GLU A 58 7.26 9.37 -15.77
C GLU A 58 8.28 8.24 -15.64
N GLY A 59 8.00 7.22 -14.81
CA GLY A 59 8.95 6.17 -14.47
C GLY A 59 8.83 4.88 -15.31
N TYR A 60 7.65 4.60 -15.88
CA TYR A 60 7.31 3.30 -16.47
C TYR A 60 6.62 3.39 -17.84
N GLY A 61 6.60 4.58 -18.47
CA GLY A 61 5.95 4.81 -19.77
C GLY A 61 6.52 3.97 -20.93
N ASP A 62 7.70 3.38 -20.75
CA ASP A 62 8.31 2.43 -21.67
C ASP A 62 7.68 1.03 -21.61
N VAL A 63 7.13 0.62 -20.47
CA VAL A 63 6.52 -0.71 -20.24
C VAL A 63 5.03 -0.66 -19.94
N VAL A 64 4.47 0.51 -19.57
CA VAL A 64 3.05 0.72 -19.26
C VAL A 64 2.47 1.81 -20.16
N GLU A 65 1.24 1.62 -20.58
CA GLU A 65 0.43 2.62 -21.28
C GLU A 65 -0.88 2.84 -20.53
N ILE A 66 -1.13 4.07 -20.04
CA ILE A 66 -2.44 4.44 -19.50
C ILE A 66 -3.40 4.62 -20.68
N VAL A 67 -4.41 3.76 -20.78
CA VAL A 67 -5.34 3.70 -21.89
C VAL A 67 -6.70 4.31 -21.61
N GLY A 68 -7.02 4.61 -20.32
CA GLY A 68 -8.28 5.23 -19.92
C GLY A 68 -8.22 5.71 -18.49
N LEU A 69 -8.92 6.81 -18.22
CA LEU A 69 -9.12 7.39 -16.88
C LEU A 69 -10.61 7.45 -16.59
N CYS A 70 -11.06 7.03 -15.40
CA CYS A 70 -12.45 7.07 -14.99
C CYS A 70 -12.62 7.68 -13.59
N ASP A 71 -13.56 8.59 -13.45
CA ASP A 71 -14.00 9.13 -12.16
C ASP A 71 -15.49 9.49 -12.26
N ILE A 72 -16.24 9.39 -11.19
CA ILE A 72 -17.64 9.84 -11.13
C ILE A 72 -17.75 11.35 -11.33
N ASN A 73 -16.69 12.11 -11.02
CA ASN A 73 -16.59 13.55 -11.15
C ASN A 73 -15.85 13.90 -12.47
N ARG A 74 -16.61 14.42 -13.44
CA ARG A 74 -16.09 14.77 -14.77
C ARG A 74 -14.98 15.82 -14.70
N LYS A 75 -15.11 16.82 -13.84
CA LYS A 75 -14.09 17.87 -13.69
C LYS A 75 -12.81 17.29 -13.11
N ARG A 76 -12.91 16.37 -12.16
CA ARG A 76 -11.76 15.72 -11.52
C ARG A 76 -10.98 14.86 -12.50
N VAL A 77 -11.63 14.04 -13.33
CA VAL A 77 -10.92 13.21 -14.31
C VAL A 77 -10.20 14.06 -15.35
N GLU A 78 -10.78 15.18 -15.78
CA GLU A 78 -10.12 16.12 -16.70
C GLU A 78 -8.95 16.87 -16.06
N ALA A 79 -9.06 17.25 -14.79
CA ALA A 79 -7.96 17.85 -14.04
C ALA A 79 -6.82 16.83 -13.84
N ALA A 80 -7.15 15.60 -13.47
CA ALA A 80 -6.21 14.51 -13.31
C ALA A 80 -5.46 14.19 -14.60
N LYS A 81 -6.15 14.11 -15.74
CA LYS A 81 -5.54 13.90 -17.07
C LYS A 81 -4.42 14.90 -17.36
N LYS A 82 -4.66 16.19 -17.02
CA LYS A 82 -3.65 17.25 -17.19
C LYS A 82 -2.48 17.11 -16.23
N LEU A 83 -2.75 16.75 -14.96
CA LEU A 83 -1.72 16.56 -13.93
C LEU A 83 -0.84 15.32 -14.21
N ILE A 84 -1.45 14.25 -14.71
CA ILE A 84 -0.75 13.02 -15.10
C ILE A 84 0.11 13.26 -16.35
N GLY A 85 -0.28 14.19 -17.22
CA GLY A 85 0.43 14.42 -18.49
C GLY A 85 0.14 13.34 -19.55
N THR A 86 -1.07 12.77 -19.56
CA THR A 86 -1.46 11.71 -20.48
C THR A 86 -2.49 12.17 -21.50
N ASN A 87 -2.51 11.52 -22.67
CA ASN A 87 -3.53 11.70 -23.71
C ASN A 87 -4.68 10.68 -23.62
N ALA A 88 -4.66 9.81 -22.61
CA ALA A 88 -5.70 8.80 -22.41
C ALA A 88 -7.11 9.43 -22.37
N PRO A 89 -8.14 8.81 -22.96
CA PRO A 89 -9.51 9.31 -22.90
C PRO A 89 -10.06 9.26 -21.46
N SER A 90 -10.93 10.24 -21.15
CA SER A 90 -11.59 10.38 -19.86
C SER A 90 -13.02 9.86 -19.91
N PHE A 91 -13.45 9.19 -18.85
CA PHE A 91 -14.78 8.58 -18.73
C PHE A 91 -15.40 8.89 -17.37
N VAL A 92 -16.72 8.93 -17.33
CA VAL A 92 -17.54 8.87 -16.11
C VAL A 92 -18.27 7.55 -15.97
N ASP A 93 -18.31 6.77 -17.04
CA ASP A 93 -18.88 5.42 -17.13
C ASP A 93 -17.75 4.41 -17.21
N PHE A 94 -17.65 3.56 -16.19
CA PHE A 94 -16.61 2.56 -16.07
C PHE A 94 -16.72 1.46 -17.13
N ASP A 95 -17.91 0.95 -17.39
CA ASP A 95 -18.13 -0.12 -18.37
C ASP A 95 -17.79 0.34 -19.77
N ARG A 96 -18.15 1.58 -20.11
CA ARG A 96 -17.81 2.20 -21.35
C ARG A 96 -16.30 2.35 -21.51
N MET A 97 -15.60 2.77 -20.45
CA MET A 97 -14.12 2.83 -20.47
C MET A 97 -13.51 1.47 -20.82
N ILE A 98 -13.91 0.40 -20.10
CA ILE A 98 -13.36 -0.93 -20.36
C ILE A 98 -13.64 -1.41 -21.78
N LYS A 99 -14.87 -1.22 -22.27
CA LYS A 99 -15.29 -1.61 -23.62
C LYS A 99 -14.47 -0.91 -24.72
N GLU A 100 -14.29 0.40 -24.61
CA GLU A 100 -13.62 1.21 -25.62
C GLU A 100 -12.10 1.06 -25.56
N THR A 101 -11.52 0.97 -24.37
CA THR A 101 -10.06 0.97 -24.20
C THR A 101 -9.44 -0.43 -24.12
N ARG A 102 -10.20 -1.46 -23.75
CA ARG A 102 -9.75 -2.86 -23.61
C ARG A 102 -8.41 -2.97 -22.84
N PRO A 103 -8.37 -2.57 -21.57
CA PRO A 103 -7.16 -2.65 -20.77
C PRO A 103 -6.83 -4.11 -20.41
N ASP A 104 -5.55 -4.39 -20.18
CA ASP A 104 -5.11 -5.66 -19.58
C ASP A 104 -5.41 -5.68 -18.09
N THR A 105 -5.25 -4.52 -17.43
CA THR A 105 -5.46 -4.37 -16.00
C THR A 105 -6.13 -3.05 -15.66
N VAL A 106 -6.89 -3.07 -14.56
CA VAL A 106 -7.53 -1.89 -13.97
C VAL A 106 -6.88 -1.59 -12.62
N VAL A 107 -6.49 -0.35 -12.41
CA VAL A 107 -6.06 0.15 -11.09
C VAL A 107 -7.23 0.82 -10.41
N VAL A 108 -7.60 0.34 -9.21
CA VAL A 108 -8.71 0.85 -8.42
C VAL A 108 -8.16 1.70 -7.27
N THR A 109 -8.49 3.01 -7.29
CA THR A 109 -8.02 4.01 -6.32
C THR A 109 -9.17 4.93 -5.84
N THR A 110 -10.36 4.38 -5.80
CA THR A 110 -11.60 5.09 -5.44
C THR A 110 -11.74 5.23 -3.91
N VAL A 111 -12.92 5.64 -3.42
CA VAL A 111 -13.26 5.57 -1.99
C VAL A 111 -13.35 4.10 -1.58
N ASP A 112 -12.80 3.72 -0.42
CA ASP A 112 -12.63 2.33 0.01
C ASP A 112 -13.90 1.48 -0.14
N ALA A 113 -15.05 2.02 0.30
CA ALA A 113 -16.33 1.31 0.21
C ALA A 113 -16.77 0.98 -1.23
N THR A 114 -16.18 1.63 -2.22
CA THR A 114 -16.50 1.39 -3.64
C THR A 114 -15.49 0.48 -4.33
N HIS A 115 -14.41 0.07 -3.66
CA HIS A 115 -13.40 -0.82 -4.25
C HIS A 115 -14.03 -2.10 -4.77
N ALA A 116 -14.84 -2.77 -3.95
CA ALA A 116 -15.48 -4.03 -4.31
C ALA A 116 -16.29 -3.93 -5.61
N HIS A 117 -17.06 -2.85 -5.78
CA HIS A 117 -17.86 -2.62 -6.99
C HIS A 117 -16.98 -2.63 -8.26
N TYR A 118 -15.90 -1.83 -8.25
CA TYR A 118 -15.01 -1.74 -9.41
C TYR A 118 -14.16 -2.98 -9.62
N ILE A 119 -13.71 -3.63 -8.54
CA ILE A 119 -12.95 -4.89 -8.61
C ILE A 119 -13.81 -5.98 -9.24
N VAL A 120 -15.01 -6.21 -8.70
CA VAL A 120 -15.93 -7.23 -9.22
C VAL A 120 -16.25 -6.95 -10.68
N ARG A 121 -16.58 -5.69 -11.01
CA ARG A 121 -16.95 -5.34 -12.39
C ARG A 121 -15.78 -5.47 -13.38
N ALA A 122 -14.56 -5.12 -12.99
CA ALA A 122 -13.37 -5.33 -13.82
C ALA A 122 -13.12 -6.83 -14.10
N LEU A 123 -13.24 -7.66 -13.07
CA LEU A 123 -13.08 -9.12 -13.18
C LEU A 123 -14.14 -9.72 -14.12
N GLU A 124 -15.42 -9.32 -14.00
CA GLU A 124 -16.51 -9.74 -14.89
C GLU A 124 -16.26 -9.33 -16.35
N LEU A 125 -15.67 -8.18 -16.56
CA LEU A 125 -15.31 -7.67 -17.90
C LEU A 125 -13.97 -8.22 -18.43
N GLY A 126 -13.34 -9.16 -17.71
CA GLY A 126 -12.19 -9.92 -18.15
C GLY A 126 -10.84 -9.21 -17.97
N CYS A 127 -10.76 -8.20 -17.08
CA CYS A 127 -9.52 -7.52 -16.74
C CYS A 127 -8.88 -8.09 -15.48
N ASP A 128 -7.54 -8.07 -15.41
CA ASP A 128 -6.85 -8.18 -14.14
C ASP A 128 -7.03 -6.90 -13.32
N VAL A 129 -6.82 -6.98 -12.01
CA VAL A 129 -7.02 -5.83 -11.11
C VAL A 129 -5.80 -5.61 -10.23
N MET A 130 -5.37 -4.37 -10.14
CA MET A 130 -4.55 -3.84 -9.06
C MET A 130 -5.42 -2.91 -8.22
N THR A 131 -5.52 -3.13 -6.92
CA THR A 131 -6.34 -2.28 -6.06
C THR A 131 -5.51 -1.66 -4.94
N GLU A 132 -5.78 -0.39 -4.67
CA GLU A 132 -5.30 0.22 -3.43
C GLU A 132 -5.90 -0.50 -2.22
N LYS A 133 -5.19 -0.42 -1.12
CA LYS A 133 -5.68 -0.91 0.17
C LYS A 133 -6.72 0.07 0.76
N PRO A 134 -7.67 -0.41 1.57
CA PRO A 134 -7.95 -1.81 1.87
C PRO A 134 -8.64 -2.50 0.69
N LEU A 135 -8.68 -3.83 0.70
CA LEU A 135 -9.40 -4.57 -0.34
C LEU A 135 -10.90 -4.27 -0.35
N CYS A 136 -11.50 -4.17 0.84
CA CYS A 136 -12.94 -3.97 1.06
C CYS A 136 -13.17 -3.37 2.45
N THR A 137 -14.41 -2.90 2.73
CA THR A 137 -14.79 -2.29 4.00
C THR A 137 -15.72 -3.14 4.86
N ASP A 138 -16.29 -4.20 4.32
CA ASP A 138 -17.16 -5.15 5.03
C ASP A 138 -17.02 -6.59 4.49
N GLU A 139 -17.62 -7.53 5.20
CA GLU A 139 -17.55 -8.96 4.91
C GLU A 139 -18.26 -9.35 3.61
N GLU A 140 -19.34 -8.68 3.24
CA GLU A 140 -20.14 -8.95 2.03
C GLU A 140 -19.36 -8.54 0.78
N GLN A 141 -18.70 -7.40 0.83
CA GLN A 141 -17.77 -6.96 -0.21
C GLN A 141 -16.59 -7.93 -0.38
N CYS A 142 -16.02 -8.42 0.73
CA CYS A 142 -14.96 -9.42 0.69
C CYS A 142 -15.42 -10.69 -0.05
N LEU A 143 -16.57 -11.22 0.31
CA LEU A 143 -17.18 -12.41 -0.32
C LEU A 143 -17.42 -12.18 -1.82
N SER A 144 -17.98 -11.03 -2.20
CA SER A 144 -18.27 -10.71 -3.60
C SER A 144 -17.00 -10.67 -4.47
N ILE A 145 -15.90 -10.12 -3.95
CA ILE A 145 -14.61 -10.08 -4.66
C ILE A 145 -14.02 -11.49 -4.81
N LEU A 146 -14.03 -12.30 -3.72
CA LEU A 146 -13.54 -13.68 -3.75
C LEU A 146 -14.31 -14.52 -4.78
N ASP A 147 -15.62 -14.38 -4.83
CA ASP A 147 -16.48 -15.09 -5.79
C ASP A 147 -16.24 -14.63 -7.23
N ALA A 148 -16.12 -13.33 -7.48
CA ALA A 148 -15.86 -12.79 -8.81
C ALA A 148 -14.47 -13.24 -9.32
N GLN A 149 -13.44 -13.21 -8.46
CA GLN A 149 -12.12 -13.67 -8.82
C GLN A 149 -12.11 -15.18 -9.17
N ARG A 150 -12.78 -16.01 -8.36
CA ARG A 150 -12.91 -17.43 -8.62
C ARG A 150 -13.60 -17.72 -9.95
N LYS A 151 -14.66 -16.98 -10.28
CA LYS A 151 -15.45 -17.16 -11.53
C LYS A 151 -14.66 -16.68 -12.75
N SER A 152 -13.95 -15.58 -12.65
CA SER A 152 -13.22 -14.99 -13.78
C SER A 152 -11.86 -15.64 -14.04
N GLY A 153 -11.23 -16.23 -13.02
CA GLY A 153 -9.84 -16.72 -13.08
C GLY A 153 -8.80 -15.62 -13.24
N LYS A 154 -9.19 -14.34 -13.14
CA LYS A 154 -8.32 -13.18 -13.27
C LYS A 154 -7.51 -12.92 -12.01
N LYS A 155 -6.44 -12.14 -12.13
CA LYS A 155 -5.57 -11.80 -11.01
C LYS A 155 -6.08 -10.56 -10.27
N VAL A 156 -5.99 -10.58 -8.95
CA VAL A 156 -6.16 -9.41 -8.09
C VAL A 156 -4.89 -9.22 -7.28
N THR A 157 -4.27 -8.06 -7.41
CA THR A 157 -3.11 -7.63 -6.62
C THR A 157 -3.52 -6.51 -5.71
N VAL A 158 -3.27 -6.64 -4.41
CA VAL A 158 -3.49 -5.56 -3.43
C VAL A 158 -2.16 -4.85 -3.18
N THR A 159 -2.14 -3.53 -3.34
CA THR A 159 -0.89 -2.76 -3.44
C THR A 159 -0.38 -2.32 -2.07
N PHE A 160 -0.01 -3.27 -1.21
CA PHE A 160 0.58 -3.02 0.10
C PHE A 160 2.03 -2.54 0.00
N ASN A 161 2.21 -1.24 -0.16
CA ASN A 161 3.53 -0.62 -0.25
C ASN A 161 4.38 -0.77 1.03
N ALA A 162 3.76 -0.89 2.21
CA ALA A 162 4.49 -1.03 3.47
C ALA A 162 5.41 -2.28 3.53
N ARG A 163 5.10 -3.36 2.78
CA ARG A 163 6.02 -4.52 2.64
C ARG A 163 7.35 -4.14 1.98
N HIS A 164 7.38 -3.02 1.25
CA HIS A 164 8.55 -2.56 0.50
C HIS A 164 9.47 -1.64 1.31
N ASP A 165 9.09 -1.27 2.52
CA ASP A 165 9.99 -0.56 3.44
C ASP A 165 11.21 -1.42 3.79
N PRO A 166 12.44 -0.86 3.78
CA PRO A 166 13.66 -1.61 4.09
C PRO A 166 13.62 -2.31 5.44
N GLU A 167 13.09 -1.64 6.46
CA GLU A 167 12.93 -2.20 7.81
C GLU A 167 11.94 -3.35 7.83
N ALA A 168 10.80 -3.22 7.13
CA ALA A 168 9.79 -4.28 7.06
C ALA A 168 10.35 -5.55 6.37
N LYS A 169 11.12 -5.37 5.27
CA LYS A 169 11.83 -6.47 4.59
C LYS A 169 12.84 -7.13 5.53
N LYS A 170 13.64 -6.33 6.25
CA LYS A 170 14.65 -6.87 7.17
C LYS A 170 14.05 -7.63 8.33
N VAL A 171 12.91 -7.17 8.87
CA VAL A 171 12.14 -7.93 9.86
C VAL A 171 11.73 -9.29 9.28
N LYS A 172 11.20 -9.32 8.03
CA LYS A 172 10.82 -10.58 7.37
C LYS A 172 11.99 -11.54 7.21
N GLU A 173 13.15 -11.06 6.74
CA GLU A 173 14.38 -11.83 6.60
C GLU A 173 14.78 -12.47 7.94
N LEU A 174 14.90 -11.67 8.99
CA LEU A 174 15.30 -12.13 10.33
C LEU A 174 14.31 -13.17 10.91
N LEU A 175 13.00 -13.02 10.62
CA LEU A 175 12.01 -14.00 11.05
C LEU A 175 12.11 -15.31 10.25
N MET A 176 12.38 -15.25 8.95
CA MET A 176 12.63 -16.44 8.12
C MET A 176 13.90 -17.18 8.58
N GLU A 177 14.93 -16.47 9.00
CA GLU A 177 16.15 -17.01 9.60
C GLU A 177 15.96 -17.53 11.04
N LYS A 178 14.77 -17.40 11.60
CA LYS A 178 14.46 -17.73 13.00
C LYS A 178 15.38 -17.02 14.01
N ALA A 179 15.76 -15.76 13.73
CA ALA A 179 16.67 -14.97 14.56
C ALA A 179 16.20 -14.84 16.03
N VAL A 180 14.87 -14.78 16.25
CA VAL A 180 14.24 -14.77 17.58
C VAL A 180 13.63 -16.13 17.96
N GLY A 181 13.81 -17.16 17.16
CA GLY A 181 13.11 -18.45 17.30
C GLY A 181 11.65 -18.36 16.84
N ASP A 182 10.79 -19.24 17.38
CA ASP A 182 9.37 -19.17 17.08
C ASP A 182 8.76 -17.96 17.77
N VAL A 183 8.01 -17.15 17.00
CA VAL A 183 7.32 -15.96 17.53
C VAL A 183 6.20 -16.41 18.45
N ILE A 184 6.02 -15.70 19.56
CA ILE A 184 4.98 -15.94 20.55
C ILE A 184 3.99 -14.78 20.68
N SER A 185 4.47 -13.53 20.51
CA SER A 185 3.61 -12.34 20.48
C SER A 185 4.22 -11.21 19.68
N VAL A 186 3.35 -10.30 19.20
CA VAL A 186 3.70 -9.05 18.55
C VAL A 186 2.97 -7.91 19.23
N ASP A 187 3.68 -6.85 19.59
CA ASP A 187 3.11 -5.59 20.04
C ASP A 187 3.35 -4.55 18.93
N PHE A 188 2.28 -3.97 18.39
CA PHE A 188 2.34 -3.02 17.30
C PHE A 188 1.59 -1.75 17.70
N HIS A 189 2.30 -0.64 17.81
CA HIS A 189 1.74 0.67 18.14
C HIS A 189 1.89 1.62 16.96
N GLU A 190 0.78 2.17 16.49
CA GLU A 190 0.72 3.22 15.49
C GLU A 190 0.38 4.55 16.17
N TYR A 191 1.21 5.52 15.97
CA TYR A 191 1.04 6.87 16.49
C TYR A 191 0.98 7.85 15.34
N LEU A 192 -0.17 8.50 15.17
CA LEU A 192 -0.35 9.55 14.19
C LEU A 192 -0.33 10.91 14.90
N ASP A 193 0.43 11.83 14.34
CA ASP A 193 0.46 13.19 14.84
C ASP A 193 -0.84 13.95 14.54
N THR A 194 -0.96 15.13 15.11
CA THR A 194 -2.14 15.99 14.95
C THR A 194 -2.38 16.45 13.52
N SER A 195 -1.37 16.42 12.64
CA SER A 195 -1.50 16.80 11.23
C SER A 195 -2.02 15.64 10.38
N HIS A 196 -1.33 14.51 10.44
CA HIS A 196 -1.70 13.31 9.68
C HIS A 196 -3.03 12.72 10.20
N GLY A 197 -3.19 12.61 11.52
CA GLY A 197 -4.44 12.15 12.12
C GLY A 197 -5.63 12.99 11.67
N ALA A 198 -5.54 14.33 11.78
CA ALA A 198 -6.60 15.24 11.38
C ALA A 198 -7.04 15.04 9.92
N ASP A 199 -6.13 14.66 9.01
CA ASP A 199 -6.46 14.49 7.60
C ASP A 199 -7.51 13.39 7.39
N TYR A 200 -7.53 12.33 8.17
CA TYR A 200 -8.56 11.29 8.12
C TYR A 200 -9.94 11.81 8.57
N PHE A 201 -9.99 12.70 9.55
CA PHE A 201 -11.24 13.26 10.06
C PHE A 201 -11.78 14.42 9.21
N ARG A 202 -10.99 14.98 8.28
CA ARG A 202 -11.44 15.99 7.30
C ARG A 202 -12.13 15.36 6.10
N ARG A 203 -11.62 14.22 5.66
CA ARG A 203 -11.95 13.62 4.36
C ARG A 203 -13.13 12.65 4.48
N TRP A 204 -13.44 11.99 3.37
CA TRP A 204 -14.47 10.95 3.30
C TRP A 204 -14.23 9.79 4.31
N HIS A 205 -13.00 9.59 4.74
CA HIS A 205 -12.63 8.57 5.74
C HIS A 205 -13.36 8.74 7.07
N ARG A 206 -13.78 9.96 7.43
CA ARG A 206 -14.50 10.29 8.66
C ARG A 206 -15.80 9.51 8.85
N LEU A 207 -16.32 8.94 7.76
CA LEU A 207 -17.54 8.15 7.76
C LEU A 207 -17.21 6.67 7.65
N LYS A 208 -17.70 5.87 8.60
CA LYS A 208 -17.50 4.41 8.62
C LYS A 208 -18.01 3.75 7.35
N GLU A 209 -19.10 4.24 6.80
CA GLU A 209 -19.71 3.77 5.56
C GLU A 209 -18.76 3.88 4.36
N ASN A 210 -17.81 4.81 4.41
CA ASN A 210 -16.83 5.03 3.36
C ASN A 210 -15.51 4.29 3.58
N SER A 211 -15.09 4.10 4.83
CA SER A 211 -13.73 3.64 5.16
C SER A 211 -13.67 2.32 5.95
N GLY A 212 -14.80 1.83 6.47
CA GLY A 212 -14.78 0.72 7.43
C GLY A 212 -14.08 1.08 8.75
N THR A 213 -13.91 2.36 9.06
CA THR A 213 -13.06 2.92 10.13
C THR A 213 -11.55 2.90 9.80
N LEU A 214 -10.73 3.54 10.64
CA LEU A 214 -9.27 3.48 10.49
C LEU A 214 -8.69 2.08 10.79
N LEU A 215 -9.44 1.21 11.44
CA LEU A 215 -9.05 -0.19 11.63
C LEU A 215 -9.05 -0.97 10.32
N VAL A 216 -9.87 -0.57 9.33
CA VAL A 216 -9.83 -1.10 7.97
C VAL A 216 -8.95 -0.23 7.08
N HIS A 217 -9.20 1.09 7.02
CA HIS A 217 -8.48 1.98 6.10
C HIS A 217 -6.97 2.03 6.37
N LYS A 218 -6.56 2.42 7.59
CA LYS A 218 -5.14 2.63 7.94
C LYS A 218 -4.48 1.34 8.43
N ALA A 219 -5.13 0.63 9.36
CA ALA A 219 -4.54 -0.53 9.99
C ALA A 219 -4.41 -1.75 9.06
N SER A 220 -5.05 -1.74 7.88
CA SER A 220 -4.83 -2.79 6.87
C SER A 220 -3.37 -2.97 6.49
N HIS A 221 -2.57 -1.91 6.40
CA HIS A 221 -1.12 -2.01 6.21
C HIS A 221 -0.45 -2.80 7.34
N HIS A 222 -0.81 -2.50 8.59
CA HIS A 222 -0.18 -3.05 9.79
C HIS A 222 -0.60 -4.51 10.00
N PHE A 223 -1.87 -4.81 9.75
CA PHE A 223 -2.39 -6.17 9.79
C PHE A 223 -1.81 -7.03 8.65
N ASP A 224 -1.60 -6.44 7.47
CA ASP A 224 -0.91 -7.11 6.39
C ASP A 224 0.55 -7.42 6.74
N LEU A 225 1.29 -6.46 7.30
CA LEU A 225 2.66 -6.67 7.78
C LEU A 225 2.71 -7.80 8.82
N ALA A 226 1.82 -7.81 9.81
CA ALA A 226 1.76 -8.85 10.82
C ALA A 226 1.45 -10.23 10.20
N ASN A 227 0.45 -10.32 9.32
CA ASN A 227 0.11 -11.56 8.61
C ASN A 227 1.30 -12.09 7.79
N TRP A 228 1.99 -11.19 7.07
CA TRP A 228 3.13 -11.51 6.22
C TRP A 228 4.37 -11.92 7.04
N TRP A 229 4.68 -11.21 8.13
CA TRP A 229 5.79 -11.55 9.01
C TRP A 229 5.60 -12.90 9.70
N LEU A 230 4.37 -13.16 10.19
CA LEU A 230 4.03 -14.38 10.93
C LEU A 230 3.78 -15.59 10.04
N ASP A 231 3.56 -15.37 8.73
CA ASP A 231 3.13 -16.39 7.79
C ASP A 231 1.97 -17.24 8.35
N SER A 232 0.96 -16.57 8.91
CA SER A 232 -0.14 -17.20 9.63
C SER A 232 -1.49 -16.52 9.35
N THR A 233 -2.57 -17.25 9.59
CA THR A 233 -3.93 -16.77 9.37
C THR A 233 -4.52 -16.25 10.68
N PRO A 234 -5.14 -15.05 10.71
CA PRO A 234 -5.86 -14.55 11.87
C PRO A 234 -7.16 -15.35 12.07
N VAL A 235 -7.49 -15.68 13.31
CA VAL A 235 -8.66 -16.51 13.64
C VAL A 235 -9.68 -15.83 14.53
N GLU A 236 -9.26 -15.03 15.50
CA GLU A 236 -10.14 -14.36 16.47
C GLU A 236 -9.65 -12.93 16.70
N VAL A 237 -10.58 -11.99 16.82
CA VAL A 237 -10.30 -10.57 17.06
C VAL A 237 -11.19 -10.03 18.16
N THR A 238 -10.59 -9.30 19.10
CA THR A 238 -11.27 -8.54 20.15
C THR A 238 -10.77 -7.10 20.13
N ALA A 239 -11.66 -6.12 20.20
CA ALA A 239 -11.28 -4.73 20.06
C ALA A 239 -12.15 -3.79 20.89
N PHE A 240 -11.53 -2.67 21.28
CA PHE A 240 -12.16 -1.47 21.83
C PHE A 240 -11.73 -0.25 21.03
N GLY A 241 -12.64 0.71 20.86
CA GLY A 241 -12.35 1.96 20.16
C GLY A 241 -13.37 3.02 20.49
N ASP A 242 -12.95 4.28 20.44
CA ASP A 242 -13.81 5.42 20.74
C ASP A 242 -13.36 6.67 19.98
N LEU A 243 -14.27 7.64 19.84
CA LEU A 243 -14.01 8.97 19.32
C LEU A 243 -13.86 9.95 20.50
N LYS A 244 -12.61 10.13 20.97
CA LYS A 244 -12.31 10.88 22.21
C LYS A 244 -11.83 12.30 21.97
N PHE A 245 -11.27 12.58 20.81
CA PHE A 245 -10.63 13.86 20.51
C PHE A 245 -11.35 14.62 19.39
N TYR A 246 -11.48 14.05 18.20
CA TYR A 246 -12.13 14.71 17.06
C TYR A 246 -13.66 14.72 17.14
N GLY A 247 -14.33 15.20 16.11
CA GLY A 247 -15.78 15.18 16.03
C GLY A 247 -16.43 16.17 17.02
N ARG A 248 -17.44 15.71 17.73
CA ARG A 248 -18.21 16.50 18.71
C ARG A 248 -17.44 16.96 19.94
N ASN A 249 -16.18 16.59 20.09
CA ASN A 249 -15.38 16.86 21.29
C ASN A 249 -14.77 18.27 21.35
N ASN A 250 -15.26 19.23 20.52
CA ASN A 250 -14.86 20.62 20.60
C ASN A 250 -16.10 21.54 20.70
N SER A 251 -15.94 22.71 21.31
CA SER A 251 -17.01 23.69 21.51
C SER A 251 -17.42 24.42 20.25
N PHE A 252 -16.55 24.51 19.24
CA PHE A 252 -16.86 25.17 17.96
C PHE A 252 -16.63 24.22 16.78
N ARG A 253 -17.40 24.42 15.72
CA ARG A 253 -17.32 23.62 14.48
C ARG A 253 -17.88 24.37 13.28
N ASN A 254 -17.59 23.87 12.09
CA ASN A 254 -18.18 24.31 10.85
C ASN A 254 -18.20 23.16 9.84
N THR A 255 -18.66 23.39 8.63
CA THR A 255 -18.64 22.40 7.54
C THR A 255 -17.23 22.15 7.03
N HIS A 256 -16.46 23.22 6.73
CA HIS A 256 -15.10 23.15 6.20
C HIS A 256 -14.27 24.41 6.52
N CYS A 257 -12.95 24.34 6.34
CA CYS A 257 -12.02 25.37 6.80
C CYS A 257 -12.15 26.70 6.05
N ARG A 258 -12.32 26.73 4.73
CA ARG A 258 -12.34 27.97 3.92
C ARG A 258 -13.40 28.98 4.35
N VAL A 259 -14.55 28.51 4.80
CA VAL A 259 -15.67 29.36 5.26
C VAL A 259 -15.80 29.45 6.77
N CYS A 260 -14.83 28.91 7.52
CA CYS A 260 -14.92 28.80 8.96
C CYS A 260 -14.70 30.16 9.65
N PRO A 261 -15.64 30.66 10.47
CA PRO A 261 -15.44 31.90 11.23
C PRO A 261 -14.40 31.74 12.36
N PHE A 262 -14.09 30.52 12.77
CA PHE A 262 -13.17 30.20 13.87
C PHE A 262 -11.72 29.99 13.41
N LYS A 263 -11.37 30.30 12.15
CA LYS A 263 -10.05 30.01 11.58
C LYS A 263 -8.87 30.56 12.39
N GLN A 264 -9.03 31.72 13.02
CA GLN A 264 -7.98 32.38 13.79
C GLN A 264 -7.62 31.63 15.09
N GLN A 265 -8.60 30.95 15.71
CA GLN A 265 -8.40 30.23 16.98
C GLN A 265 -8.26 28.71 16.80
N CYS A 266 -8.57 28.19 15.61
CA CYS A 266 -8.54 26.75 15.37
C CYS A 266 -7.13 26.28 15.02
N LYS A 267 -6.52 25.49 15.90
CA LYS A 267 -5.19 24.88 15.65
C LYS A 267 -5.19 23.88 14.48
N PHE A 268 -6.36 23.41 14.07
CA PHE A 268 -6.56 22.51 12.93
C PHE A 268 -7.01 23.24 11.66
N TYR A 269 -6.99 24.59 11.65
CA TYR A 269 -7.27 25.30 10.41
C TYR A 269 -6.26 24.91 9.32
N TRP A 270 -6.79 24.56 8.15
CA TRP A 270 -6.00 24.18 7.00
C TRP A 270 -6.48 24.91 5.76
N ASP A 271 -5.59 25.67 5.13
CA ASP A 271 -5.86 26.37 3.90
C ASP A 271 -5.51 25.48 2.70
N VAL A 272 -6.50 24.79 2.16
CA VAL A 272 -6.35 23.92 0.99
C VAL A 272 -5.92 24.70 -0.26
N THR A 273 -6.15 26.02 -0.31
CA THR A 273 -5.81 26.85 -1.48
C THR A 273 -4.30 27.03 -1.68
N GLN A 274 -3.49 26.75 -0.65
CA GLN A 274 -2.04 26.76 -0.74
C GLN A 274 -1.49 25.59 -1.58
N ASN A 275 -2.28 24.54 -1.82
CA ASN A 275 -1.91 23.40 -2.69
C ASN A 275 -2.70 23.47 -4.00
N GLN A 276 -2.04 23.99 -5.06
CA GLN A 276 -2.67 24.18 -6.37
C GLN A 276 -3.16 22.88 -7.01
N SER A 277 -2.49 21.76 -6.77
CA SER A 277 -2.96 20.45 -7.26
C SER A 277 -4.25 20.02 -6.56
N TYR A 278 -4.37 20.29 -5.26
CA TYR A 278 -5.60 20.03 -4.53
C TYR A 278 -6.73 20.98 -4.88
N VAL A 279 -6.42 22.24 -5.21
CA VAL A 279 -7.42 23.15 -5.77
C VAL A 279 -8.01 22.55 -7.04
N LYS A 280 -7.18 22.13 -7.99
CA LYS A 280 -7.64 21.57 -9.27
C LYS A 280 -8.38 20.25 -9.13
N LEU A 281 -7.90 19.33 -8.25
CA LEU A 281 -8.50 18.01 -8.08
C LEU A 281 -9.76 18.00 -7.21
N TYR A 282 -9.91 18.98 -6.32
CA TYR A 282 -10.98 18.95 -5.33
C TYR A 282 -11.81 20.24 -5.32
N VAL A 283 -11.21 21.41 -5.06
CA VAL A 283 -11.96 22.65 -4.89
C VAL A 283 -12.73 23.03 -6.14
N ASP A 284 -12.08 22.98 -7.32
CA ASP A 284 -12.69 23.29 -8.61
C ASP A 284 -13.74 22.25 -9.03
N CYS A 285 -13.74 21.10 -8.37
CA CYS A 285 -14.57 19.94 -8.70
C CYS A 285 -15.80 19.78 -7.77
N GLU A 286 -15.86 20.52 -6.66
CA GLU A 286 -16.89 20.36 -5.60
C GLU A 286 -18.32 20.45 -6.11
N SER A 287 -18.56 21.22 -7.17
CA SER A 287 -19.91 21.42 -7.72
C SER A 287 -20.53 20.16 -8.35
N GLU A 288 -19.74 19.11 -8.64
CA GLU A 288 -20.26 17.89 -9.26
C GLU A 288 -20.60 16.80 -8.25
N ASP A 289 -19.84 16.68 -7.15
CA ASP A 289 -20.03 15.59 -6.18
C ASP A 289 -20.19 16.08 -4.73
N GLY A 290 -20.06 17.38 -4.47
CA GLY A 290 -20.19 17.99 -3.14
C GLY A 290 -19.05 17.62 -2.18
N TYR A 291 -17.98 17.00 -2.65
CA TYR A 291 -16.88 16.59 -1.79
C TYR A 291 -15.99 17.76 -1.39
N LEU A 292 -15.92 18.05 -0.09
CA LEU A 292 -15.11 19.11 0.50
C LEU A 292 -13.81 18.51 1.08
N ARG A 293 -12.66 18.82 0.44
CA ARG A 293 -11.35 18.29 0.85
C ARG A 293 -10.86 18.85 2.18
N ASP A 294 -11.23 20.09 2.49
CA ASP A 294 -10.88 20.83 3.71
C ASP A 294 -11.95 20.74 4.80
N GLY A 295 -12.63 19.60 4.93
CA GLY A 295 -13.66 19.38 5.93
C GLY A 295 -13.20 19.70 7.35
N CYS A 296 -14.13 20.14 8.20
CA CYS A 296 -13.84 20.43 9.60
C CYS A 296 -13.65 19.11 10.38
N VAL A 297 -12.60 19.03 11.16
CA VAL A 297 -12.32 17.85 12.02
C VAL A 297 -13.24 17.75 13.24
N TRP A 298 -14.04 18.79 13.49
CA TRP A 298 -14.99 18.90 14.59
C TRP A 298 -16.44 18.66 14.18
N ARG A 299 -16.69 18.09 13.00
CA ARG A 299 -18.05 17.79 12.51
C ARG A 299 -18.72 16.72 13.36
N GLU A 300 -20.03 16.86 13.53
CA GLU A 300 -20.82 15.92 14.33
C GLU A 300 -21.08 14.58 13.62
N ASP A 301 -21.00 14.58 12.29
CA ASP A 301 -21.20 13.38 11.46
C ASP A 301 -19.99 12.41 11.44
N ILE A 302 -18.89 12.77 12.10
CA ILE A 302 -17.74 11.88 12.25
C ILE A 302 -18.13 10.69 13.13
N ASN A 303 -18.01 9.47 12.58
CA ASN A 303 -18.43 8.24 13.25
C ASN A 303 -17.37 7.13 13.27
N ILE A 304 -16.11 7.49 12.97
CA ILE A 304 -14.95 6.61 13.11
C ILE A 304 -14.25 6.85 14.45
N TYR A 305 -13.37 5.94 14.84
CA TYR A 305 -12.61 5.99 16.10
C TYR A 305 -11.27 6.71 15.90
N ASP A 306 -10.83 7.44 16.92
CA ASP A 306 -9.51 8.08 16.98
C ASP A 306 -8.54 7.42 17.96
N THR A 307 -9.07 6.56 18.83
CA THR A 307 -8.36 5.79 19.85
C THR A 307 -8.81 4.34 19.76
N MET A 308 -7.90 3.41 19.47
CA MET A 308 -8.26 2.01 19.19
C MET A 308 -7.25 1.05 19.79
N SER A 309 -7.76 -0.08 20.30
CA SER A 309 -6.97 -1.21 20.79
C SER A 309 -7.56 -2.52 20.33
N VAL A 310 -6.70 -3.40 19.76
CA VAL A 310 -7.12 -4.64 19.12
C VAL A 310 -6.20 -5.77 19.56
N VAL A 311 -6.79 -6.93 19.88
CA VAL A 311 -6.05 -8.18 20.09
C VAL A 311 -6.46 -9.17 19.00
N VAL A 312 -5.49 -9.71 18.29
CA VAL A 312 -5.69 -10.73 17.24
C VAL A 312 -5.00 -12.02 17.67
N LYS A 313 -5.72 -13.13 17.60
CA LYS A 313 -5.16 -14.47 17.75
C LYS A 313 -4.95 -15.10 16.38
N TYR A 314 -3.80 -15.68 16.17
CA TYR A 314 -3.41 -16.36 14.95
C TYR A 314 -3.51 -17.89 15.08
N GLU A 315 -3.64 -18.57 13.94
CA GLU A 315 -3.77 -20.04 13.86
C GLU A 315 -2.54 -20.77 14.47
N ASN A 316 -1.33 -20.19 14.30
CA ASN A 316 -0.10 -20.69 14.90
C ASN A 316 0.05 -20.40 16.41
N GLY A 317 -0.99 -19.81 17.04
CA GLY A 317 -1.01 -19.50 18.47
C GLY A 317 -0.39 -18.16 18.86
N VAL A 318 0.15 -17.39 17.92
CA VAL A 318 0.69 -16.03 18.17
C VAL A 318 -0.43 -15.06 18.49
N PHE A 319 -0.16 -14.12 19.38
CA PHE A 319 -1.04 -12.97 19.65
C PHE A 319 -0.42 -11.69 19.10
N LEU A 320 -1.24 -10.88 18.42
CA LEU A 320 -0.91 -9.50 18.06
C LEU A 320 -1.72 -8.57 18.97
N ASN A 321 -1.01 -7.69 19.69
CA ASN A 321 -1.58 -6.52 20.37
C ASN A 321 -1.35 -5.31 19.47
N TYR A 322 -2.42 -4.66 19.03
CA TYR A 322 -2.35 -3.50 18.16
C TYR A 322 -3.03 -2.30 18.82
N THR A 323 -2.38 -1.14 18.76
CA THR A 323 -3.00 0.13 19.17
C THR A 323 -2.80 1.20 18.11
N ALA A 324 -3.79 2.08 17.94
CA ALA A 324 -3.67 3.26 17.09
C ALA A 324 -4.28 4.48 17.78
N ASN A 325 -3.54 5.58 17.78
CA ASN A 325 -3.96 6.89 18.28
C ASN A 325 -3.66 7.95 17.22
N THR A 326 -4.60 8.87 16.99
CA THR A 326 -4.57 9.76 15.81
C THR A 326 -4.41 11.24 16.13
N TYR A 327 -3.98 11.58 17.35
CA TYR A 327 -3.86 12.98 17.81
C TYR A 327 -2.66 13.18 18.74
N LEU A 328 -1.57 12.45 18.51
CA LEU A 328 -0.39 12.51 19.35
C LEU A 328 0.56 13.66 18.96
N PRO A 329 1.48 14.06 19.84
CA PRO A 329 2.46 15.11 19.54
C PRO A 329 3.62 14.65 18.68
N PHE A 330 3.64 13.40 18.24
CA PHE A 330 4.65 12.77 17.40
C PHE A 330 4.02 11.72 16.51
N GLU A 331 4.73 11.34 15.46
CA GLU A 331 4.32 10.30 14.51
C GLU A 331 5.36 9.19 14.42
N GLY A 332 4.89 7.97 14.16
CA GLY A 332 5.71 6.79 13.92
C GLY A 332 5.17 5.52 14.53
N GLN A 333 5.92 4.44 14.36
CA GLN A 333 5.56 3.12 14.84
C GLN A 333 6.53 2.64 15.93
N ALA A 334 6.00 1.90 16.90
CA ALA A 334 6.78 1.10 17.84
C ALA A 334 6.30 -0.35 17.74
N ILE A 335 7.17 -1.22 17.32
CA ILE A 335 6.86 -2.63 17.07
C ILE A 335 7.82 -3.51 17.84
N SER A 336 7.29 -4.52 18.51
CA SER A 336 8.08 -5.50 19.23
C SER A 336 7.61 -6.91 18.87
N ILE A 337 8.52 -7.74 18.39
CA ILE A 337 8.25 -9.14 18.02
C ILE A 337 9.00 -10.03 19.01
N ASN A 338 8.24 -10.69 19.88
CA ASN A 338 8.77 -11.55 20.94
C ASN A 338 8.81 -13.00 20.45
N GLY A 339 9.96 -13.62 20.53
CA GLY A 339 10.16 -15.02 20.20
C GLY A 339 10.81 -15.83 21.32
N ARG A 340 10.86 -17.15 21.15
CA ARG A 340 11.40 -18.07 22.18
C ARG A 340 12.90 -17.90 22.44
N ARG A 341 13.64 -17.27 21.50
CA ARG A 341 15.10 -17.08 21.61
C ARG A 341 15.54 -15.63 21.58
N GLY A 342 14.60 -14.67 21.60
CA GLY A 342 14.93 -13.27 21.57
C GLY A 342 13.74 -12.38 21.20
N ARG A 343 14.06 -11.13 20.90
CA ARG A 343 13.10 -10.08 20.58
C ARG A 343 13.67 -9.18 19.49
N LEU A 344 12.83 -8.80 18.54
CA LEU A 344 13.07 -7.69 17.61
C LEU A 344 12.27 -6.48 18.06
N ASP A 345 12.92 -5.32 18.13
CA ASP A 345 12.27 -4.03 18.37
C ASP A 345 12.53 -3.12 17.18
N TYR A 346 11.47 -2.54 16.62
CA TYR A 346 11.53 -1.51 15.60
C TYR A 346 10.85 -0.23 16.10
N ASN A 347 11.58 0.89 16.07
CA ASN A 347 11.07 2.20 16.45
C ASN A 347 11.40 3.22 15.36
N GLU A 348 10.40 3.93 14.88
CA GLU A 348 10.57 5.02 13.92
C GLU A 348 11.02 6.33 14.57
N PHE A 349 10.80 6.48 15.87
CA PHE A 349 11.21 7.64 16.66
C PHE A 349 12.19 7.25 17.76
N GLY A 350 13.10 8.17 18.09
CA GLY A 350 14.06 7.98 19.19
C GLY A 350 13.69 8.77 20.43
N GLY A 351 14.05 8.26 21.61
CA GLY A 351 13.83 8.92 22.91
C GLY A 351 12.48 8.65 23.55
N GLY A 352 12.15 9.38 24.64
CA GLY A 352 10.83 9.35 25.26
C GLY A 352 10.40 8.01 25.88
N GLY A 353 11.32 7.11 26.22
CA GLY A 353 11.01 5.80 26.81
C GLY A 353 10.81 4.67 25.80
N PHE A 354 10.81 4.97 24.49
CA PHE A 354 10.67 3.97 23.42
C PHE A 354 12.01 3.37 22.94
N GLY A 355 13.12 3.78 23.52
CA GLY A 355 14.45 3.34 23.10
C GLY A 355 15.01 4.15 21.92
N ASN A 356 16.01 3.60 21.23
CA ASN A 356 16.64 4.24 20.09
C ASN A 356 15.86 3.96 18.79
N LYS A 357 15.86 4.93 17.89
CA LYS A 357 15.32 4.76 16.54
C LYS A 357 16.04 3.62 15.81
N GLY A 358 15.29 2.86 15.00
CA GLY A 358 15.80 1.79 14.15
C GLY A 358 15.40 0.39 14.61
N LEU A 359 15.99 -0.61 13.96
CA LEU A 359 15.73 -2.03 14.21
C LEU A 359 16.81 -2.61 15.13
N ARG A 360 16.38 -3.34 16.16
CA ARG A 360 17.25 -3.92 17.18
C ARG A 360 16.89 -5.38 17.41
N LEU A 361 17.90 -6.24 17.43
CA LEU A 361 17.76 -7.64 17.84
C LEU A 361 18.37 -7.85 19.21
N THR A 362 17.59 -8.40 20.15
CA THR A 362 18.05 -8.81 21.49
C THR A 362 17.85 -10.31 21.63
N ARG A 363 18.93 -11.07 21.78
CA ARG A 363 18.86 -12.54 22.01
C ARG A 363 18.70 -12.86 23.48
N SER A 364 17.92 -13.89 23.80
CA SER A 364 17.83 -14.41 25.16
C SER A 364 19.22 -14.84 25.64
N PHE A 365 19.59 -14.39 26.84
CA PHE A 365 20.92 -14.63 27.43
C PHE A 365 22.10 -14.04 26.62
N GLY A 366 21.83 -13.16 25.66
CA GLY A 366 22.81 -12.53 24.77
C GLY A 366 22.80 -11.03 24.86
N LYS A 367 23.59 -10.41 23.95
CA LYS A 367 23.65 -8.95 23.82
C LYS A 367 22.56 -8.46 22.88
N SER A 368 22.18 -7.20 23.06
CA SER A 368 21.36 -6.45 22.14
C SER A 368 22.24 -5.80 21.05
N GLU A 369 21.84 -5.92 19.80
CA GLU A 369 22.54 -5.34 18.64
C GLU A 369 21.58 -4.51 17.79
N VAL A 370 22.07 -3.39 17.26
CA VAL A 370 21.35 -2.58 16.29
C VAL A 370 21.62 -3.14 14.91
N ILE A 371 20.57 -3.39 14.16
CA ILE A 371 20.69 -3.85 12.77
C ILE A 371 20.95 -2.62 11.89
N GLN A 372 22.09 -2.59 11.25
CA GLN A 372 22.52 -1.49 10.35
C GLN A 372 22.49 -1.87 8.88
N ASP A 373 22.45 -3.17 8.58
CA ASP A 373 22.39 -3.69 7.21
C ASP A 373 20.96 -3.63 6.69
N LEU A 374 20.54 -2.44 6.30
CA LEU A 374 19.27 -2.15 5.69
C LEU A 374 19.44 -1.75 4.23
N GLU A 375 18.53 -2.19 3.38
CA GLU A 375 18.46 -1.71 1.99
C GLU A 375 18.32 -0.18 1.97
N ALA A 376 19.02 0.49 1.06
CA ALA A 376 18.93 1.94 0.91
C ALA A 376 17.51 2.34 0.48
N ARG A 377 16.94 3.36 1.14
CA ARG A 377 15.65 3.90 0.74
C ARG A 377 15.75 4.53 -0.64
N ARG A 378 14.76 4.25 -1.48
CA ARG A 378 14.62 4.87 -2.80
C ARG A 378 13.98 6.25 -2.68
N ALA A 379 14.14 7.09 -3.71
CA ALA A 379 13.34 8.30 -3.84
C ALA A 379 11.90 7.95 -4.23
N GLY A 380 10.93 8.80 -3.86
CA GLY A 380 9.52 8.63 -4.23
C GLY A 380 8.57 8.62 -3.05
N GLY A 381 7.30 8.36 -3.33
CA GLY A 381 6.22 8.31 -2.35
C GLY A 381 6.47 7.30 -1.22
N HIS A 382 5.98 7.61 -0.03
CA HIS A 382 6.14 6.78 1.18
C HIS A 382 7.61 6.35 1.42
N GLY A 383 8.55 7.30 1.33
CA GLY A 383 9.97 7.00 1.55
C GLY A 383 10.58 6.04 0.52
N GLY A 384 10.02 5.97 -0.70
CA GLY A 384 10.45 5.09 -1.78
C GLY A 384 9.77 3.73 -1.84
N ALA A 385 8.86 3.43 -0.91
CA ALA A 385 8.11 2.17 -0.92
C ALA A 385 7.18 2.05 -2.14
N ASP A 386 6.56 3.15 -2.60
CA ASP A 386 5.74 3.15 -3.81
C ASP A 386 6.59 2.84 -5.06
N THR A 387 7.77 3.43 -5.19
CA THR A 387 8.69 3.14 -6.29
C THR A 387 9.14 1.67 -6.30
N SER A 388 9.45 1.12 -5.11
CA SER A 388 9.82 -0.29 -4.97
C SER A 388 8.67 -1.23 -5.34
N LEU A 389 7.44 -0.87 -4.99
CA LEU A 389 6.22 -1.59 -5.39
C LEU A 389 6.01 -1.55 -6.91
N HIS A 390 6.13 -0.37 -7.52
CA HIS A 390 6.00 -0.21 -8.97
C HIS A 390 7.07 -0.99 -9.73
N ASP A 391 8.32 -0.99 -9.27
CA ASP A 391 9.38 -1.79 -9.87
C ASP A 391 9.07 -3.28 -9.83
N LEU A 392 8.54 -3.79 -8.70
CA LEU A 392 8.14 -5.19 -8.60
C LEU A 392 6.98 -5.53 -9.55
N ILE A 393 6.02 -4.62 -9.71
CA ILE A 393 4.84 -4.83 -10.55
C ILE A 393 5.20 -4.73 -12.05
N PHE A 394 5.90 -3.68 -12.44
CA PHE A 394 6.07 -3.31 -13.85
C PHE A 394 7.39 -3.79 -14.47
N ARG A 395 8.45 -3.96 -13.66
CA ARG A 395 9.78 -4.39 -14.13
C ARG A 395 10.25 -5.70 -13.51
N GLY A 396 9.60 -6.14 -12.44
CA GLY A 396 9.97 -7.39 -11.76
C GLY A 396 9.73 -8.62 -12.63
N SER A 397 10.71 -9.52 -12.68
CA SER A 397 10.53 -10.82 -13.34
C SER A 397 9.40 -11.60 -12.66
N GLN A 398 8.59 -12.31 -13.42
CA GLN A 398 7.47 -13.13 -12.91
C GLN A 398 7.94 -14.31 -12.01
N GLY A 399 9.25 -14.50 -11.80
CA GLY A 399 9.79 -15.75 -11.28
C GLY A 399 10.14 -15.76 -9.79
N SER A 400 10.80 -14.79 -9.24
CA SER A 400 11.36 -14.87 -7.88
C SER A 400 10.82 -13.76 -6.97
N ASP A 401 10.10 -14.15 -5.92
CA ASP A 401 9.66 -13.28 -4.84
C ASP A 401 9.93 -13.98 -3.49
N PRO A 402 11.21 -14.10 -3.10
CA PRO A 402 11.61 -14.89 -1.95
C PRO A 402 11.05 -14.37 -0.62
N LEU A 403 10.74 -13.08 -0.54
CA LEU A 403 10.16 -12.49 0.66
C LEU A 403 8.62 -12.47 0.63
N GLY A 404 7.98 -12.79 -0.51
CA GLY A 404 6.52 -12.70 -0.66
C GLY A 404 6.02 -11.26 -0.62
N LEU A 405 6.69 -10.35 -1.35
CA LEU A 405 6.32 -8.94 -1.43
C LEU A 405 5.03 -8.70 -2.21
N ARG A 406 4.73 -9.57 -3.19
CA ARG A 406 3.47 -9.52 -3.94
C ARG A 406 2.32 -9.96 -3.05
N ALA A 407 1.39 -9.05 -2.80
CA ALA A 407 0.19 -9.35 -2.04
C ALA A 407 -0.96 -9.70 -3.00
N ASP A 408 -1.47 -10.91 -2.87
CA ASP A 408 -2.61 -11.40 -3.63
C ASP A 408 -3.95 -11.04 -2.97
N LEU A 409 -5.04 -11.50 -3.57
CA LEU A 409 -6.38 -11.33 -3.05
C LEU A 409 -6.54 -11.87 -1.61
N ARG A 410 -5.91 -13.00 -1.29
CA ARG A 410 -6.00 -13.60 0.06
C ARG A 410 -5.28 -12.76 1.11
N ALA A 411 -4.13 -12.19 0.77
CA ALA A 411 -3.43 -11.25 1.64
C ALA A 411 -4.31 -10.03 1.95
N GLY A 412 -4.93 -9.44 0.91
CA GLY A 412 -5.87 -8.33 1.07
C GLY A 412 -7.08 -8.69 1.94
N ALA A 413 -7.68 -9.86 1.70
CA ALA A 413 -8.83 -10.33 2.47
C ALA A 413 -8.48 -10.54 3.95
N ARG A 414 -7.38 -11.25 4.26
CA ARG A 414 -6.93 -11.46 5.65
C ARG A 414 -6.71 -10.15 6.40
N SER A 415 -6.07 -9.19 5.75
CA SER A 415 -5.80 -7.88 6.33
C SER A 415 -7.09 -7.09 6.59
N SER A 416 -7.97 -6.96 5.59
CA SER A 416 -9.24 -6.24 5.73
C SER A 416 -10.16 -6.90 6.77
N LEU A 417 -10.23 -8.23 6.81
CA LEU A 417 -11.08 -8.97 7.74
C LEU A 417 -10.67 -8.81 9.21
N ILE A 418 -9.38 -8.57 9.52
CA ILE A 418 -8.99 -8.20 10.89
C ILE A 418 -9.63 -6.87 11.27
N GLY A 419 -9.52 -5.86 10.41
CA GLY A 419 -10.12 -4.54 10.65
C GLY A 419 -11.64 -4.60 10.76
N ILE A 420 -12.30 -5.38 9.89
CA ILE A 420 -13.74 -5.61 9.89
C ILE A 420 -14.15 -6.31 11.20
N ALA A 421 -13.49 -7.38 11.59
CA ALA A 421 -13.76 -8.08 12.85
C ALA A 421 -13.55 -7.17 14.07
N ALA A 422 -12.54 -6.30 14.01
CA ALA A 422 -12.24 -5.35 15.08
C ALA A 422 -13.37 -4.34 15.27
N TYR A 423 -13.84 -3.66 14.21
CA TYR A 423 -14.96 -2.74 14.40
C TYR A 423 -16.28 -3.44 14.75
N ARG A 424 -16.51 -4.68 14.25
CA ARG A 424 -17.66 -5.51 14.69
C ARG A 424 -17.55 -5.87 16.17
N SER A 425 -16.35 -6.14 16.67
CA SER A 425 -16.12 -6.36 18.10
C SER A 425 -16.46 -5.12 18.93
N ILE A 426 -16.02 -3.93 18.49
CA ILE A 426 -16.34 -2.67 19.16
C ILE A 426 -17.85 -2.42 19.22
N GLU A 427 -18.56 -2.60 18.09
CA GLU A 427 -20.02 -2.46 18.01
C GLU A 427 -20.77 -3.43 18.94
N ARG A 428 -20.15 -4.57 19.29
CA ARG A 428 -20.68 -5.59 20.21
C ARG A 428 -20.12 -5.45 21.64
N GLY A 429 -19.59 -4.29 22.00
CA GLY A 429 -19.07 -4.02 23.34
C GLY A 429 -17.81 -4.80 23.71
N GLY A 430 -16.95 -5.13 22.73
CA GLY A 430 -15.70 -5.84 22.94
C GLY A 430 -15.81 -7.37 22.87
N GLN A 431 -16.91 -7.91 22.35
CA GLN A 431 -17.06 -9.36 22.16
C GLN A 431 -16.10 -9.85 21.07
N THR A 432 -15.51 -11.03 21.29
CA THR A 432 -14.63 -11.69 20.32
C THR A 432 -15.40 -12.04 19.04
N VAL A 433 -14.83 -11.69 17.89
CA VAL A 433 -15.33 -12.03 16.56
C VAL A 433 -14.39 -13.06 15.94
N ARG A 434 -14.92 -14.17 15.44
CA ARG A 434 -14.15 -15.17 14.68
C ARG A 434 -14.17 -14.81 13.21
N ILE A 435 -12.99 -14.77 12.58
CA ILE A 435 -12.86 -14.44 11.16
C ILE A 435 -13.68 -15.37 10.27
N LYS A 436 -13.70 -16.68 10.57
CA LYS A 436 -14.47 -17.69 9.81
C LYS A 436 -15.99 -17.50 9.86
N ASP A 437 -16.50 -16.76 10.86
CA ASP A 437 -17.93 -16.47 10.98
C ASP A 437 -18.32 -15.26 10.11
N LEU A 438 -17.35 -14.47 9.65
CA LEU A 438 -17.52 -13.40 8.66
C LEU A 438 -17.34 -13.96 7.25
N VAL A 439 -16.18 -14.57 6.99
CA VAL A 439 -15.79 -15.10 5.66
C VAL A 439 -14.97 -16.36 5.84
N LYS A 440 -15.25 -17.39 5.03
CA LYS A 440 -14.40 -18.58 4.90
C LYS A 440 -13.39 -18.35 3.77
N LEU A 441 -12.12 -18.18 4.14
CA LEU A 441 -10.99 -17.94 3.22
C LEU A 441 -10.39 -19.24 2.65
#